data_c888dddf53cdd9b7c94c66598ab471b4
#
_entry.id   c888dddf53cdd9b7c94c66598ab471b4
#
_cell.length_a   1.000
_cell.length_b   1.000
_cell.length_c   1.000
_cell.angle_alpha   90.00
_cell.angle_beta   90.00
_cell.angle_gamma   90.00
#
_symmetry.space_group_name_H-M   'P 1'
#
loop_
_entity.id
_entity.type
_entity.pdbx_description
1 polymer ?
#
loop_
_entity_poly.entity_id
_entity_poly.type
_entity_poly.pdbx_seq_one_letter_code
_entity_poly.pdbx_strand_id
1 'polypeptide(L)'
;MRRMIITFMVALQFLHSAAQTISETEAISEFLGSSSEEELDSYEVERLHDFFLRPLRLNLSSASRMLSSGLLTAYQVASLNEYRKKSGDVLSYAELETLDGFGADFVRRLAPFISLESSSVPGVAMHPRGQCFHDLTARSGIKYVRDDAILYNYGLKYRVEVGERLSAAVAASKAYDSLRSRPSAFSGHLAWNFKRHSTKVVLGDYNARFGQGLTFWNGMVLSGLSSPSSYLRRASGISPSWSFTGGTSLTGAAVSSYSGNTGLSMAFALPGMTAANVSWYLPDGQLSATVFSEF
;
A
#
# COMPACT_ATOMS: atom_id res chain seq x y z
N MET A 1 30.73 -6.20 -33.15
CA MET A 1 29.55 -5.38 -33.34
C MET A 1 28.32 -5.89 -32.56
N ARG A 2 27.87 -7.14 -32.75
CA ARG A 2 26.63 -7.65 -32.09
C ARG A 2 26.66 -7.61 -30.53
N ARG A 3 27.81 -7.91 -29.91
CA ARG A 3 28.01 -7.85 -28.46
C ARG A 3 28.01 -6.40 -27.92
N MET A 4 28.58 -5.46 -28.67
CA MET A 4 28.57 -4.04 -28.29
C MET A 4 27.16 -3.43 -28.36
N ILE A 5 26.33 -3.84 -29.30
CA ILE A 5 24.94 -3.37 -29.42
C ILE A 5 24.09 -3.85 -28.25
N ILE A 6 24.28 -5.11 -27.82
CA ILE A 6 23.56 -5.68 -26.66
C ILE A 6 23.98 -4.97 -25.38
N THR A 7 25.27 -4.71 -25.17
CA THR A 7 25.76 -3.97 -23.99
C THR A 7 25.25 -2.53 -23.97
N PHE A 8 25.17 -1.89 -25.12
CA PHE A 8 24.65 -0.53 -25.26
C PHE A 8 23.13 -0.49 -25.03
N MET A 9 22.37 -1.47 -25.52
CA MET A 9 20.93 -1.58 -25.25
C MET A 9 20.64 -1.81 -23.76
N VAL A 10 21.41 -2.67 -23.10
CA VAL A 10 21.27 -2.90 -21.66
C VAL A 10 21.61 -1.64 -20.87
N ALA A 11 22.71 -0.95 -21.24
CA ALA A 11 23.09 0.33 -20.62
C ALA A 11 22.01 1.42 -20.82
N LEU A 12 21.37 1.47 -21.98
CA LEU A 12 20.29 2.41 -22.27
C LEU A 12 19.02 2.14 -21.44
N GLN A 13 18.72 0.88 -21.18
CA GLN A 13 17.61 0.50 -20.29
C GLN A 13 17.89 0.90 -18.82
N PHE A 14 19.14 0.78 -18.36
CA PHE A 14 19.53 1.24 -17.03
C PHE A 14 19.42 2.78 -16.88
N LEU A 15 19.74 3.55 -17.92
CA LEU A 15 19.59 5.01 -17.91
C LEU A 15 18.11 5.44 -17.90
N HIS A 16 17.23 4.75 -18.61
CA HIS A 16 15.79 5.00 -18.55
C HIS A 16 15.20 4.66 -17.17
N SER A 17 15.64 3.57 -16.57
CA SER A 17 15.22 3.18 -15.21
C SER A 17 15.63 4.21 -14.17
N ALA A 18 16.84 4.77 -14.28
CA ALA A 18 17.32 5.79 -13.35
C ALA A 18 16.52 7.12 -13.43
N ALA A 19 16.15 7.55 -14.65
CA ALA A 19 15.34 8.75 -14.85
C ALA A 19 13.91 8.61 -14.32
N GLN A 20 13.30 7.43 -14.46
CA GLN A 20 12.00 7.13 -13.87
C GLN A 20 12.05 7.06 -12.34
N THR A 21 13.14 6.56 -11.78
CA THR A 21 13.31 6.41 -10.33
C THR A 21 13.36 7.77 -9.62
N ILE A 22 14.01 8.78 -10.21
CA ILE A 22 14.08 10.13 -9.64
C ILE A 22 12.69 10.76 -9.58
N SER A 23 11.92 10.69 -10.65
CA SER A 23 10.53 11.22 -10.70
C SER A 23 9.60 10.51 -9.74
N GLU A 24 9.78 9.22 -9.54
CA GLU A 24 8.99 8.41 -8.62
C GLU A 24 9.28 8.75 -7.17
N THR A 25 10.55 8.81 -6.79
CA THR A 25 10.96 9.16 -5.41
C THR A 25 10.42 10.54 -5.02
N GLU A 26 10.46 11.51 -5.94
CA GLU A 26 9.92 12.84 -5.72
C GLU A 26 8.40 12.80 -5.49
N ALA A 27 7.65 12.06 -6.31
CA ALA A 27 6.20 11.91 -6.14
C ALA A 27 5.84 11.24 -4.81
N ILE A 28 6.60 10.22 -4.39
CA ILE A 28 6.40 9.54 -3.12
C ILE A 28 6.69 10.47 -1.93
N SER A 29 7.81 11.20 -1.97
CA SER A 29 8.19 12.13 -0.91
C SER A 29 7.18 13.29 -0.78
N GLU A 30 6.71 13.84 -1.91
CA GLU A 30 5.68 14.89 -1.92
C GLU A 30 4.34 14.38 -1.36
N PHE A 31 3.95 13.14 -1.68
CA PHE A 31 2.72 12.55 -1.16
C PHE A 31 2.77 12.30 0.34
N LEU A 32 3.90 11.82 0.86
CA LEU A 32 4.11 11.57 2.28
C LEU A 32 4.41 12.84 3.07
N GLY A 33 4.79 13.93 2.40
CA GLY A 33 5.15 15.21 3.03
C GLY A 33 6.48 15.13 3.79
N SER A 34 7.36 14.21 3.42
CA SER A 34 8.69 14.04 4.00
C SER A 34 9.74 14.76 3.17
N SER A 35 10.66 15.43 3.82
CA SER A 35 11.76 16.15 3.16
C SER A 35 13.03 15.31 2.99
N SER A 36 13.10 14.13 3.60
CA SER A 36 14.26 13.24 3.50
C SER A 36 13.86 11.78 3.32
N GLU A 37 14.59 11.05 2.46
CA GLU A 37 14.38 9.61 2.22
C GLU A 37 14.63 8.75 3.45
N GLU A 38 15.48 9.20 4.39
CA GLU A 38 15.83 8.47 5.60
C GLU A 38 14.68 8.40 6.62
N GLU A 39 13.69 9.30 6.50
CA GLU A 39 12.51 9.35 7.37
C GLU A 39 11.33 8.51 6.84
N LEU A 40 11.44 7.94 5.64
CA LEU A 40 10.35 7.21 5.02
C LEU A 40 10.28 5.77 5.53
N ASP A 41 9.10 5.35 5.98
CA ASP A 41 8.83 3.94 6.27
C ASP A 41 8.95 3.12 4.98
N SER A 42 9.87 2.18 4.96
CA SER A 42 10.12 1.32 3.80
C SER A 42 8.86 0.60 3.30
N TYR A 43 7.91 0.29 4.18
CA TYR A 43 6.63 -0.32 3.81
C TYR A 43 5.72 0.68 3.06
N GLU A 44 5.67 1.93 3.52
CA GLU A 44 4.88 2.99 2.87
C GLU A 44 5.44 3.31 1.48
N VAL A 45 6.75 3.46 1.39
CA VAL A 45 7.45 3.69 0.12
C VAL A 45 7.17 2.58 -0.87
N GLU A 46 7.32 1.32 -0.43
CA GLU A 46 7.09 0.15 -1.28
C GLU A 46 5.63 0.04 -1.73
N ARG A 47 4.69 0.39 -0.87
CA ARG A 47 3.27 0.44 -1.21
C ARG A 47 2.97 1.54 -2.23
N LEU A 48 3.54 2.73 -2.08
CA LEU A 48 3.37 3.84 -3.02
C LEU A 48 4.04 3.54 -4.35
N HIS A 49 5.20 2.89 -4.34
CA HIS A 49 5.84 2.37 -5.55
C HIS A 49 4.90 1.45 -6.34
N ASP A 50 4.22 0.53 -5.65
CA ASP A 50 3.23 -0.34 -6.28
C ASP A 50 2.08 0.46 -6.94
N PHE A 51 1.59 1.52 -6.29
CA PHE A 51 0.54 2.36 -6.87
C PHE A 51 1.06 3.31 -7.96
N PHE A 52 2.32 3.69 -7.92
CA PHE A 52 2.95 4.43 -9.01
C PHE A 52 3.04 3.59 -10.29
N LEU A 53 3.43 2.33 -10.16
CA LEU A 53 3.48 1.39 -11.28
C LEU A 53 2.08 0.94 -11.75
N ARG A 54 1.14 0.82 -10.82
CA ARG A 54 -0.24 0.37 -11.06
C ARG A 54 -1.24 1.24 -10.32
N PRO A 55 -1.63 2.37 -10.92
CA PRO A 55 -2.53 3.32 -10.27
C PRO A 55 -3.83 2.70 -9.79
N LEU A 56 -4.28 3.12 -8.62
CA LEU A 56 -5.56 2.70 -8.05
C LEU A 56 -6.70 3.28 -8.88
N ARG A 57 -7.55 2.42 -9.43
CA ARG A 57 -8.69 2.86 -10.24
C ARG A 57 -9.85 3.26 -9.35
N LEU A 58 -10.05 4.56 -9.16
CA LEU A 58 -11.05 5.08 -8.23
C LEU A 58 -12.47 4.63 -8.57
N ASN A 59 -12.84 4.65 -9.85
CA ASN A 59 -14.19 4.32 -10.27
C ASN A 59 -14.49 2.80 -10.26
N LEU A 60 -13.47 1.97 -10.33
CA LEU A 60 -13.62 0.52 -10.45
C LEU A 60 -13.32 -0.22 -9.15
N SER A 61 -12.65 0.44 -8.21
CA SER A 61 -12.26 -0.16 -6.93
C SER A 61 -13.40 -0.16 -5.91
N SER A 62 -13.44 -1.19 -5.08
CA SER A 62 -14.35 -1.26 -3.94
C SER A 62 -13.90 -0.33 -2.80
N ALA A 63 -14.82 0.08 -1.93
CA ALA A 63 -14.50 0.89 -0.75
C ALA A 63 -13.41 0.24 0.13
N SER A 64 -13.49 -1.07 0.33
CA SER A 64 -12.48 -1.83 1.08
C SER A 64 -11.09 -1.74 0.45
N ARG A 65 -10.99 -1.81 -0.89
CA ARG A 65 -9.72 -1.66 -1.61
C ARG A 65 -9.17 -0.25 -1.50
N MET A 66 -10.03 0.77 -1.67
CA MET A 66 -9.64 2.17 -1.53
C MET A 66 -9.11 2.48 -0.13
N LEU A 67 -9.79 2.02 0.92
CA LEU A 67 -9.33 2.19 2.30
C LEU A 67 -8.02 1.46 2.57
N SER A 68 -7.92 0.19 2.16
CA SER A 68 -6.70 -0.61 2.39
C SER A 68 -5.51 -0.15 1.57
N SER A 69 -5.72 0.69 0.55
CA SER A 69 -4.62 1.33 -0.18
C SER A 69 -3.86 2.34 0.71
N GLY A 70 -4.52 2.94 1.70
CA GLY A 70 -3.96 4.02 2.51
C GLY A 70 -3.72 5.32 1.75
N LEU A 71 -4.14 5.41 0.47
CA LEU A 71 -4.09 6.64 -0.32
C LEU A 71 -5.17 7.61 0.11
N LEU A 72 -6.34 7.09 0.48
CA LEU A 72 -7.53 7.86 0.83
C LEU A 72 -7.90 7.65 2.30
N THR A 73 -8.40 8.69 2.92
CA THR A 73 -9.05 8.58 4.21
C THR A 73 -10.44 7.95 4.07
N ALA A 74 -10.98 7.45 5.15
CA ALA A 74 -12.31 6.87 5.14
C ALA A 74 -13.39 7.89 4.77
N TYR A 75 -13.22 9.14 5.19
CA TYR A 75 -14.11 10.25 4.80
C TYR A 75 -14.09 10.48 3.29
N GLN A 76 -12.90 10.56 2.70
CA GLN A 76 -12.75 10.71 1.24
C GLN A 76 -13.38 9.54 0.47
N VAL A 77 -13.24 8.31 0.96
CA VAL A 77 -13.88 7.14 0.34
C VAL A 77 -15.41 7.22 0.46
N ALA A 78 -15.94 7.68 1.59
CA ALA A 78 -17.38 7.86 1.77
C ALA A 78 -17.93 8.95 0.84
N SER A 79 -17.26 10.12 0.78
CA SER A 79 -17.59 11.23 -0.10
C SER A 79 -17.59 10.81 -1.59
N LEU A 80 -16.53 10.12 -2.01
CA LEU A 80 -16.41 9.59 -3.37
C LEU A 80 -17.54 8.60 -3.71
N ASN A 81 -17.87 7.69 -2.78
CA ASN A 81 -18.94 6.72 -2.99
C ASN A 81 -20.33 7.37 -3.02
N GLU A 82 -20.55 8.41 -2.23
CA GLU A 82 -21.79 9.18 -2.27
C GLU A 82 -21.93 9.93 -3.59
N TYR A 83 -20.86 10.58 -4.03
CA TYR A 83 -20.81 11.25 -5.33
C TYR A 83 -21.12 10.26 -6.47
N ARG A 84 -20.45 9.11 -6.47
CA ARG A 84 -20.67 8.08 -7.50
C ARG A 84 -22.09 7.54 -7.55
N LYS A 85 -22.78 7.48 -6.42
CA LYS A 85 -24.21 7.09 -6.36
C LYS A 85 -25.13 8.16 -6.96
N LYS A 86 -24.79 9.45 -6.82
CA LYS A 86 -25.61 10.58 -7.27
C LYS A 86 -25.32 10.99 -8.71
N SER A 87 -24.04 11.09 -9.06
CA SER A 87 -23.57 11.72 -10.31
C SER A 87 -22.89 10.72 -11.27
N GLY A 88 -22.58 9.51 -10.80
CA GLY A 88 -21.84 8.54 -11.59
C GLY A 88 -20.32 8.59 -11.35
N ASP A 89 -19.55 8.04 -12.28
CA ASP A 89 -18.10 7.96 -12.19
C ASP A 89 -17.44 9.33 -12.31
N VAL A 90 -16.37 9.56 -11.56
CA VAL A 90 -15.52 10.76 -11.66
C VAL A 90 -14.64 10.65 -12.90
N LEU A 91 -14.75 11.61 -13.82
CA LEU A 91 -14.09 11.56 -15.11
C LEU A 91 -12.88 12.50 -15.23
N SER A 92 -12.73 13.46 -14.32
CA SER A 92 -11.60 14.40 -14.36
C SER A 92 -11.06 14.69 -12.96
N TYR A 93 -9.79 15.11 -12.90
CA TYR A 93 -9.18 15.55 -11.64
C TYR A 93 -9.83 16.82 -11.10
N ALA A 94 -10.24 17.74 -11.98
CA ALA A 94 -10.96 18.96 -11.58
C ALA A 94 -12.30 18.62 -10.91
N GLU A 95 -12.99 17.60 -11.37
CA GLU A 95 -14.21 17.10 -10.74
C GLU A 95 -13.91 16.46 -9.36
N LEU A 96 -12.81 15.70 -9.26
CA LEU A 96 -12.35 15.11 -8.00
C LEU A 96 -12.01 16.19 -6.94
N GLU A 97 -11.45 17.31 -7.36
CA GLU A 97 -11.12 18.45 -6.48
C GLU A 97 -12.34 19.09 -5.82
N THR A 98 -13.52 18.99 -6.45
CA THR A 98 -14.77 19.55 -5.91
C THR A 98 -15.42 18.66 -4.85
N LEU A 99 -14.96 17.42 -4.68
CA LEU A 99 -15.51 16.52 -3.70
C LEU A 99 -15.01 16.88 -2.29
N ASP A 100 -15.92 16.72 -1.33
CA ASP A 100 -15.59 16.96 0.08
C ASP A 100 -14.41 16.08 0.54
N GLY A 101 -13.43 16.73 1.16
CA GLY A 101 -12.20 16.08 1.62
C GLY A 101 -11.11 15.94 0.55
N PHE A 102 -11.39 16.35 -0.71
CA PHE A 102 -10.41 16.39 -1.79
C PHE A 102 -9.99 17.80 -2.06
N GLY A 103 -9.09 18.43 -1.89
CA GLY A 103 -8.67 19.78 -2.33
C GLY A 103 -7.67 19.67 -3.47
N ALA A 104 -7.47 20.76 -4.19
CA ALA A 104 -6.58 20.81 -5.36
C ALA A 104 -5.15 20.32 -5.02
N ASP A 105 -4.60 20.76 -3.88
CA ASP A 105 -3.26 20.33 -3.45
C ASP A 105 -3.19 18.84 -3.12
N PHE A 106 -4.23 18.28 -2.54
CA PHE A 106 -4.26 16.84 -2.27
C PHE A 106 -4.41 16.04 -3.57
N VAL A 107 -5.30 16.44 -4.47
CA VAL A 107 -5.52 15.77 -5.75
C VAL A 107 -4.24 15.80 -6.60
N ARG A 108 -3.54 16.92 -6.63
CA ARG A 108 -2.25 17.03 -7.33
C ARG A 108 -1.24 15.98 -6.84
N ARG A 109 -1.08 15.83 -5.53
CA ARG A 109 -0.18 14.83 -4.93
C ARG A 109 -0.66 13.39 -5.10
N LEU A 110 -1.97 13.19 -5.17
CA LEU A 110 -2.60 11.88 -5.34
C LEU A 110 -2.56 11.39 -6.79
N ALA A 111 -2.58 12.30 -7.76
CA ALA A 111 -2.72 12.02 -9.19
C ALA A 111 -1.76 10.93 -9.74
N PRO A 112 -0.47 10.87 -9.35
CA PRO A 112 0.44 9.84 -9.83
C PRO A 112 0.06 8.41 -9.41
N PHE A 113 -0.75 8.26 -8.34
CA PHE A 113 -1.08 6.98 -7.72
C PHE A 113 -2.49 6.49 -8.03
N ILE A 114 -3.28 7.26 -8.80
CA ILE A 114 -4.67 6.94 -9.11
C ILE A 114 -4.95 6.99 -10.61
N SER A 115 -6.01 6.29 -11.01
CA SER A 115 -6.57 6.36 -12.36
C SER A 115 -8.07 6.60 -12.28
N LEU A 116 -8.57 7.47 -13.15
CA LEU A 116 -9.99 7.80 -13.31
C LEU A 116 -10.67 6.95 -14.39
N GLU A 117 -10.08 5.81 -14.77
CA GLU A 117 -10.70 4.88 -15.71
C GLU A 117 -12.13 4.54 -15.27
N SER A 118 -13.06 4.63 -16.22
CA SER A 118 -14.48 4.37 -16.01
C SER A 118 -14.98 3.31 -16.99
N SER A 119 -15.88 2.45 -16.52
CA SER A 119 -16.55 1.46 -17.36
C SER A 119 -17.64 2.10 -18.26
N SER A 120 -18.02 3.32 -17.98
CA SER A 120 -19.01 4.07 -18.77
C SER A 120 -18.43 4.72 -20.03
N VAL A 121 -17.11 4.81 -20.15
CA VAL A 121 -16.45 5.38 -21.34
C VAL A 121 -16.30 4.30 -22.42
N PRO A 122 -16.87 4.49 -23.62
CA PRO A 122 -16.73 3.55 -24.72
C PRO A 122 -15.26 3.35 -25.10
N GLY A 123 -14.83 2.09 -25.25
CA GLY A 123 -13.44 1.76 -25.63
C GLY A 123 -12.49 1.52 -24.46
N VAL A 124 -12.86 1.85 -23.25
CA VAL A 124 -12.11 1.41 -22.07
C VAL A 124 -12.45 -0.06 -21.82
N ALA A 125 -11.52 -0.94 -22.11
CA ALA A 125 -11.71 -2.35 -21.85
C ALA A 125 -11.92 -2.57 -20.35
N MET A 126 -13.12 -3.03 -19.97
CA MET A 126 -13.26 -3.61 -18.65
C MET A 126 -12.17 -4.68 -18.53
N HIS A 127 -11.41 -4.63 -17.47
CA HIS A 127 -10.40 -5.66 -17.23
C HIS A 127 -11.07 -7.02 -17.37
N PRO A 128 -10.58 -7.88 -18.25
CA PRO A 128 -11.14 -9.21 -18.41
C PRO A 128 -11.14 -9.88 -17.06
N ARG A 129 -12.29 -10.43 -16.69
CA ARG A 129 -12.44 -11.20 -15.46
C ARG A 129 -11.42 -12.33 -15.49
N GLY A 130 -10.46 -12.32 -14.55
CA GLY A 130 -9.48 -13.38 -14.40
C GLY A 130 -8.07 -13.10 -14.89
N GLN A 131 -7.69 -11.85 -15.17
CA GLN A 131 -6.27 -11.55 -15.38
C GLN A 131 -5.47 -11.83 -14.12
N CYS A 132 -4.46 -12.68 -14.27
CA CYS A 132 -3.46 -12.92 -13.25
C CYS A 132 -2.28 -11.98 -13.49
N PHE A 133 -1.90 -11.23 -12.46
CA PHE A 133 -0.68 -10.45 -12.46
C PHE A 133 0.35 -11.17 -11.61
N HIS A 134 1.56 -11.26 -12.13
CA HIS A 134 2.71 -11.81 -11.45
C HIS A 134 3.74 -10.69 -11.28
N ASP A 135 4.25 -10.54 -10.09
CA ASP A 135 5.27 -9.57 -9.76
C ASP A 135 6.40 -10.29 -9.04
N LEU A 136 7.60 -10.21 -9.57
CA LEU A 136 8.79 -10.79 -9.00
C LEU A 136 9.83 -9.70 -8.80
N THR A 137 10.13 -9.41 -7.56
CA THR A 137 11.15 -8.43 -7.18
C THR A 137 12.33 -9.14 -6.54
N ALA A 138 13.52 -8.94 -7.07
CA ALA A 138 14.77 -9.41 -6.50
C ALA A 138 15.68 -8.23 -6.18
N ARG A 139 16.28 -8.23 -5.01
CA ARG A 139 17.30 -7.25 -4.63
C ARG A 139 18.54 -7.96 -4.11
N SER A 140 19.70 -7.36 -4.33
CA SER A 140 20.95 -7.81 -3.73
C SER A 140 21.84 -6.61 -3.47
N GLY A 141 22.68 -6.71 -2.46
CA GLY A 141 23.67 -5.68 -2.14
C GLY A 141 24.89 -6.28 -1.47
N ILE A 142 26.02 -5.66 -1.69
CA ILE A 142 27.31 -6.04 -1.11
C ILE A 142 27.84 -4.83 -0.36
N LYS A 143 28.30 -5.06 0.87
CA LYS A 143 28.91 -4.05 1.71
C LYS A 143 30.28 -4.51 2.15
N TYR A 144 31.29 -3.70 1.86
CA TYR A 144 32.64 -3.92 2.36
C TYR A 144 32.78 -3.25 3.73
N VAL A 145 33.22 -4.02 4.71
CA VAL A 145 33.49 -3.52 6.07
C VAL A 145 35.00 -3.50 6.28
N ARG A 146 35.50 -2.53 7.06
CA ARG A 146 36.90 -2.52 7.51
C ARG A 146 37.25 -3.87 8.12
N ASP A 147 38.39 -4.45 7.80
CA ASP A 147 38.88 -5.80 8.15
C ASP A 147 38.52 -6.90 7.12
N ASP A 148 38.45 -6.56 5.83
CA ASP A 148 38.23 -7.48 4.71
C ASP A 148 36.96 -8.37 4.79
N ALA A 149 36.02 -8.03 5.66
CA ALA A 149 34.75 -8.71 5.73
C ALA A 149 33.80 -8.20 4.65
N ILE A 150 33.34 -9.10 3.80
CA ILE A 150 32.32 -8.83 2.80
C ILE A 150 30.97 -9.29 3.35
N LEU A 151 30.08 -8.32 3.58
CA LEU A 151 28.69 -8.59 3.94
C LEU A 151 27.82 -8.48 2.70
N TYR A 152 26.87 -9.39 2.53
CA TYR A 152 25.92 -9.36 1.46
C TYR A 152 24.50 -9.49 1.97
N ASN A 153 23.58 -8.80 1.34
CA ASN A 153 22.15 -8.99 1.54
C ASN A 153 21.51 -9.48 0.24
N TYR A 154 20.41 -10.13 0.37
CA TYR A 154 19.52 -10.43 -0.75
C TYR A 154 18.07 -10.46 -0.29
N GLY A 155 17.16 -10.25 -1.21
CA GLY A 155 15.75 -10.39 -0.98
C GLY A 155 15.05 -10.81 -2.26
N LEU A 156 14.06 -11.68 -2.12
CA LEU A 156 13.18 -12.12 -3.18
C LEU A 156 11.74 -11.96 -2.72
N LYS A 157 10.92 -11.33 -3.54
CA LYS A 157 9.49 -11.19 -3.36
C LYS A 157 8.77 -11.72 -4.57
N TYR A 158 7.69 -12.44 -4.34
CA TYR A 158 6.80 -12.87 -5.39
C TYR A 158 5.36 -12.61 -4.99
N ARG A 159 4.61 -11.95 -5.86
CA ARG A 159 3.21 -11.64 -5.67
C ARG A 159 2.39 -12.09 -6.86
N VAL A 160 1.23 -12.63 -6.58
CA VAL A 160 0.20 -13.01 -7.55
C VAL A 160 -1.09 -12.30 -7.19
N GLU A 161 -1.69 -11.63 -8.15
CA GLU A 161 -3.01 -11.03 -8.01
C GLU A 161 -3.95 -11.60 -9.09
N VAL A 162 -5.10 -12.11 -8.67
CA VAL A 162 -6.13 -12.61 -9.57
C VAL A 162 -7.31 -11.65 -9.57
N GLY A 163 -7.29 -10.76 -10.55
CA GLY A 163 -8.20 -9.63 -10.61
C GLY A 163 -8.09 -8.77 -9.35
N GLU A 164 -9.22 -8.31 -8.82
CA GLU A 164 -9.28 -7.58 -7.54
C GLU A 164 -9.68 -8.48 -6.35
N ARG A 165 -9.87 -9.79 -6.59
CA ARG A 165 -10.44 -10.70 -5.60
C ARG A 165 -9.42 -11.37 -4.72
N LEU A 166 -8.34 -11.82 -5.31
CA LEU A 166 -7.32 -12.62 -4.64
C LEU A 166 -5.96 -11.98 -4.80
N SER A 167 -5.25 -11.83 -3.70
CA SER A 167 -3.84 -11.44 -3.69
C SER A 167 -3.08 -12.41 -2.78
N ALA A 168 -2.01 -12.98 -3.28
CA ALA A 168 -1.11 -13.80 -2.51
C ALA A 168 0.33 -13.31 -2.73
N ALA A 169 1.10 -13.20 -1.68
CA ALA A 169 2.50 -12.82 -1.79
C ALA A 169 3.35 -13.55 -0.77
N VAL A 170 4.61 -13.76 -1.14
CA VAL A 170 5.66 -14.29 -0.28
C VAL A 170 6.92 -13.47 -0.47
N ALA A 171 7.63 -13.23 0.62
CA ALA A 171 8.91 -12.55 0.61
C ALA A 171 9.91 -13.30 1.50
N ALA A 172 11.15 -13.36 1.05
CA ALA A 172 12.26 -13.89 1.82
C ALA A 172 13.43 -12.92 1.68
N SER A 173 14.08 -12.61 2.78
CA SER A 173 15.23 -11.70 2.78
C SER A 173 16.31 -12.10 3.76
N LYS A 174 17.53 -11.70 3.45
CA LYS A 174 18.70 -11.77 4.30
C LYS A 174 19.25 -10.37 4.54
N ALA A 175 19.41 -10.01 5.80
CA ALA A 175 20.05 -8.76 6.18
C ALA A 175 21.60 -8.84 6.11
N TYR A 176 22.27 -7.68 6.14
CA TYR A 176 23.75 -7.60 6.15
C TYR A 176 24.40 -8.15 7.43
N ASP A 177 23.64 -8.24 8.49
CA ASP A 177 24.12 -8.60 9.84
C ASP A 177 24.41 -10.09 10.04
N SER A 178 24.02 -10.92 9.08
CA SER A 178 24.09 -12.37 9.18
C SER A 178 25.18 -12.95 8.27
N LEU A 179 26.16 -13.62 8.83
CA LEU A 179 27.15 -14.45 8.11
C LEU A 179 26.54 -15.71 7.51
N ARG A 180 25.31 -16.08 7.92
CA ARG A 180 24.62 -17.25 7.39
C ARG A 180 24.07 -16.98 6.01
N SER A 181 24.17 -17.96 5.11
CA SER A 181 23.64 -17.85 3.74
C SER A 181 22.11 -17.99 3.66
N ARG A 182 21.44 -18.41 4.73
CA ARG A 182 19.99 -18.64 4.75
C ARG A 182 19.23 -17.33 4.95
N PRO A 183 18.02 -17.18 4.36
CA PRO A 183 17.16 -16.06 4.66
C PRO A 183 16.93 -15.94 6.17
N SER A 184 16.94 -14.71 6.65
CA SER A 184 16.70 -14.39 8.08
C SER A 184 15.27 -13.96 8.34
N ALA A 185 14.57 -13.46 7.34
CA ALA A 185 13.20 -13.02 7.44
C ALA A 185 12.34 -13.63 6.32
N PHE A 186 11.15 -14.07 6.71
CA PHE A 186 10.11 -14.53 5.81
C PHE A 186 8.83 -13.77 6.11
N SER A 187 8.11 -13.38 5.08
CA SER A 187 6.77 -12.84 5.22
C SER A 187 5.88 -13.34 4.08
N GLY A 188 4.58 -13.40 4.32
CA GLY A 188 3.66 -13.79 3.28
C GLY A 188 2.21 -13.65 3.69
N HIS A 189 1.34 -13.42 2.71
CA HIS A 189 -0.08 -13.29 2.94
C HIS A 189 -0.92 -13.92 1.84
N LEU A 190 -2.15 -14.21 2.21
CA LEU A 190 -3.25 -14.53 1.31
C LEU A 190 -4.42 -13.59 1.66
N ALA A 191 -4.81 -12.76 0.72
CA ALA A 191 -5.91 -11.81 0.92
C ALA A 191 -7.03 -12.08 -0.09
N TRP A 192 -8.27 -12.12 0.42
CA TRP A 192 -9.46 -12.32 -0.37
C TRP A 192 -10.44 -11.17 -0.19
N ASN A 193 -10.83 -10.52 -1.28
CA ASN A 193 -11.78 -9.42 -1.32
C ASN A 193 -13.14 -9.88 -1.87
N PHE A 194 -14.18 -9.78 -1.07
CA PHE A 194 -15.56 -10.06 -1.46
C PHE A 194 -16.22 -8.76 -1.94
N LYS A 195 -16.37 -8.59 -3.26
CA LYS A 195 -16.93 -7.35 -3.86
C LYS A 195 -18.32 -6.99 -3.34
N ARG A 196 -19.19 -8.01 -3.15
CA ARG A 196 -20.62 -7.81 -2.81
C ARG A 196 -20.81 -7.17 -1.43
N HIS A 197 -19.93 -7.48 -0.48
CA HIS A 197 -20.06 -7.04 0.92
C HIS A 197 -18.94 -6.09 1.35
N SER A 198 -18.10 -5.62 0.42
CA SER A 198 -16.90 -4.84 0.74
C SER A 198 -16.10 -5.46 1.90
N THR A 199 -16.07 -6.79 1.95
CA THR A 199 -15.40 -7.57 3.00
C THR A 199 -14.07 -8.07 2.49
N LYS A 200 -13.05 -7.95 3.31
CA LYS A 200 -11.70 -8.43 3.06
C LYS A 200 -11.28 -9.38 4.16
N VAL A 201 -10.73 -10.50 3.77
CA VAL A 201 -10.11 -11.48 4.67
C VAL A 201 -8.63 -11.57 4.34
N VAL A 202 -7.77 -11.52 5.33
CA VAL A 202 -6.32 -11.64 5.20
C VAL A 202 -5.85 -12.75 6.12
N LEU A 203 -5.04 -13.66 5.57
CA LEU A 203 -4.36 -14.73 6.29
C LEU A 203 -2.84 -14.56 6.08
N GLY A 204 -2.06 -14.79 7.12
CA GLY A 204 -0.61 -14.59 7.12
C GLY A 204 -0.21 -13.22 7.67
N ASP A 205 0.69 -12.52 7.00
CA ASP A 205 1.22 -11.25 7.49
C ASP A 205 0.34 -10.07 7.04
N TYR A 206 0.01 -9.22 8.00
CA TYR A 206 -0.82 -8.06 7.76
C TYR A 206 -0.45 -6.89 8.68
N ASN A 207 -0.84 -5.69 8.28
CA ASN A 207 -0.80 -4.49 9.12
C ASN A 207 -2.22 -4.12 9.52
N ALA A 208 -2.39 -3.71 10.77
CA ALA A 208 -3.65 -3.19 11.29
C ALA A 208 -3.42 -1.79 11.83
N ARG A 209 -4.12 -0.80 11.24
CA ARG A 209 -3.96 0.62 11.53
C ARG A 209 -5.33 1.25 11.71
N PHE A 210 -5.71 1.47 12.97
CA PHE A 210 -7.04 1.95 13.32
C PHE A 210 -6.99 3.36 13.90
N GLY A 211 -7.96 4.20 13.49
CA GLY A 211 -8.12 5.56 13.97
C GLY A 211 -6.88 6.41 13.76
N GLN A 212 -6.50 7.18 14.77
CA GLN A 212 -5.30 8.01 14.78
C GLN A 212 -4.07 7.31 15.41
N GLY A 213 -4.17 6.00 15.64
CA GLY A 213 -3.10 5.20 16.21
C GLY A 213 -2.88 5.37 17.70
N LEU A 214 -3.89 5.83 18.43
CA LEU A 214 -3.81 6.00 19.88
C LEU A 214 -3.92 4.67 20.63
N THR A 215 -4.74 3.74 20.09
CA THR A 215 -5.00 2.47 20.73
C THR A 215 -4.24 1.33 20.07
N PHE A 216 -4.27 1.28 18.75
CA PHE A 216 -3.68 0.19 18.02
C PHE A 216 -3.16 0.63 16.64
N TRP A 217 -1.87 0.54 16.48
CA TRP A 217 -1.19 0.85 15.24
C TRP A 217 0.08 0.02 15.12
N ASN A 218 0.13 -0.91 14.20
CA ASN A 218 1.37 -1.61 13.92
C ASN A 218 2.08 -1.04 12.68
N GLY A 219 3.39 -1.17 12.67
CA GLY A 219 4.28 -0.55 11.71
C GLY A 219 5.01 0.67 12.30
N MET A 220 6.13 1.02 11.71
CA MET A 220 6.93 2.15 12.17
C MET A 220 6.18 3.46 11.91
N VAL A 221 6.10 4.29 12.93
CA VAL A 221 5.58 5.65 12.83
C VAL A 221 6.78 6.58 12.87
N LEU A 222 7.20 7.04 11.73
CA LEU A 222 8.12 8.16 11.67
C LEU A 222 7.27 9.44 11.71
N SER A 223 7.30 10.12 12.84
CA SER A 223 6.75 11.45 12.96
C SER A 223 7.83 12.43 12.47
N GLY A 224 7.75 12.79 11.18
CA GLY A 224 8.57 13.87 10.67
C GLY A 224 8.23 15.18 11.39
N LEU A 225 9.21 15.84 11.98
CA LEU A 225 9.06 17.11 12.66
C LEU A 225 8.87 18.30 11.69
N SER A 226 8.85 18.02 10.38
CA SER A 226 9.03 19.03 9.34
C SER A 226 7.73 19.63 8.79
N SER A 227 6.57 19.01 8.96
CA SER A 227 5.30 19.62 8.49
C SER A 227 4.09 19.19 9.32
N PRO A 228 3.08 20.08 9.50
CA PRO A 228 1.83 19.71 10.18
C PRO A 228 1.07 18.56 9.53
N SER A 229 1.21 18.40 8.23
CA SER A 229 0.58 17.29 7.48
C SER A 229 1.18 15.92 7.77
N SER A 230 2.42 15.86 8.28
CA SER A 230 3.08 14.60 8.67
C SER A 230 2.44 13.94 9.91
N TYR A 231 1.69 14.71 10.71
CA TYR A 231 0.94 14.19 11.86
C TYR A 231 -0.41 13.55 11.49
N LEU A 232 -0.90 13.79 10.27
CA LEU A 232 -2.15 13.20 9.79
C LEU A 232 -1.95 11.72 9.45
N ARG A 233 -2.27 10.86 10.42
CA ARG A 233 -2.21 9.42 10.22
C ARG A 233 -3.42 8.95 9.41
N ARG A 234 -3.15 8.25 8.31
CA ARG A 234 -4.21 7.64 7.51
C ARG A 234 -4.46 6.22 7.98
N ALA A 235 -5.60 6.02 8.63
CA ALA A 235 -6.05 4.69 9.05
C ALA A 235 -6.35 3.84 7.83
N SER A 236 -5.48 2.92 7.46
CA SER A 236 -5.66 2.00 6.34
C SER A 236 -6.47 0.75 6.71
N GLY A 237 -6.93 0.65 7.97
CA GLY A 237 -7.60 -0.55 8.45
C GLY A 237 -6.67 -1.76 8.41
N ILE A 238 -7.17 -2.88 7.90
CA ILE A 238 -6.37 -4.10 7.71
C ILE A 238 -5.83 -4.12 6.29
N SER A 239 -4.50 -4.18 6.16
CA SER A 239 -3.80 -4.30 4.88
C SER A 239 -2.83 -5.48 4.90
N PRO A 240 -2.79 -6.30 3.82
CA PRO A 240 -1.82 -7.39 3.72
C PRO A 240 -0.41 -6.84 3.67
N SER A 241 0.55 -7.55 4.26
CA SER A 241 1.96 -7.17 4.30
C SER A 241 2.84 -8.22 3.65
N TRP A 242 3.88 -7.77 2.94
CA TRP A 242 4.91 -8.62 2.32
C TRP A 242 6.26 -7.92 2.29
N SER A 243 6.61 -7.23 3.38
CA SER A 243 7.85 -6.47 3.48
C SER A 243 9.08 -7.37 3.53
N PHE A 244 10.21 -6.89 3.02
CA PHE A 244 11.52 -7.51 3.23
C PHE A 244 12.01 -7.35 4.67
N THR A 245 11.50 -6.39 5.40
CA THR A 245 11.82 -6.15 6.80
C THR A 245 10.89 -6.98 7.67
N GLY A 246 11.38 -8.08 8.22
CA GLY A 246 10.61 -8.85 9.19
C GLY A 246 10.35 -8.06 10.48
N GLY A 247 9.23 -8.36 11.16
CA GLY A 247 8.98 -7.87 12.51
C GLY A 247 8.11 -6.61 12.65
N THR A 248 7.72 -5.96 11.55
CA THR A 248 6.78 -4.82 11.60
C THR A 248 5.33 -5.19 11.35
N SER A 249 5.08 -6.37 10.80
CA SER A 249 3.74 -6.91 10.52
C SER A 249 3.28 -7.88 11.60
N LEU A 250 1.98 -8.04 11.71
CA LEU A 250 1.32 -9.06 12.52
C LEU A 250 1.13 -10.31 11.68
N THR A 251 1.31 -11.48 12.27
CA THR A 251 1.09 -12.77 11.59
C THR A 251 -0.13 -13.45 12.18
N GLY A 252 -1.12 -13.77 11.35
CA GLY A 252 -2.35 -14.42 11.82
C GLY A 252 -3.50 -14.35 10.83
N ALA A 253 -4.68 -13.99 11.29
CA ALA A 253 -5.88 -13.84 10.48
C ALA A 253 -6.60 -12.53 10.79
N ALA A 254 -7.09 -11.86 9.78
CA ALA A 254 -7.84 -10.63 9.97
C ALA A 254 -9.00 -10.51 8.97
N VAL A 255 -10.07 -9.86 9.39
CA VAL A 255 -11.24 -9.58 8.57
C VAL A 255 -11.66 -8.13 8.73
N SER A 256 -12.00 -7.49 7.64
CA SER A 256 -12.61 -6.16 7.64
C SER A 256 -13.82 -6.13 6.71
N SER A 257 -14.88 -5.46 7.13
CA SER A 257 -16.10 -5.29 6.36
C SER A 257 -16.56 -3.85 6.44
N TYR A 258 -17.00 -3.30 5.34
CA TYR A 258 -17.46 -1.91 5.24
C TYR A 258 -18.87 -1.88 4.67
N SER A 259 -19.77 -1.16 5.32
CA SER A 259 -21.15 -0.96 4.88
C SER A 259 -21.57 0.49 5.09
N GLY A 260 -21.83 1.22 4.00
CA GLY A 260 -22.11 2.65 4.07
C GLY A 260 -20.97 3.41 4.75
N ASN A 261 -21.28 4.09 5.85
CA ASN A 261 -20.33 4.86 6.65
C ASN A 261 -19.78 4.10 7.88
N THR A 262 -19.98 2.78 7.93
CA THR A 262 -19.54 1.96 9.07
C THR A 262 -18.53 0.94 8.61
N GLY A 263 -17.43 0.83 9.33
CA GLY A 263 -16.41 -0.21 9.15
C GLY A 263 -16.30 -1.08 10.40
N LEU A 264 -16.27 -2.39 10.23
CA LEU A 264 -15.98 -3.36 11.27
C LEU A 264 -14.70 -4.11 10.88
N SER A 265 -13.75 -4.17 11.78
CA SER A 265 -12.51 -4.92 11.57
C SER A 265 -12.17 -5.76 12.79
N MET A 266 -11.75 -7.00 12.55
CA MET A 266 -11.27 -7.91 13.58
C MET A 266 -9.91 -8.46 13.14
N ALA A 267 -8.98 -8.54 14.06
CA ALA A 267 -7.64 -9.03 13.84
C ALA A 267 -7.25 -10.01 14.95
N PHE A 268 -6.65 -11.12 14.57
CA PHE A 268 -6.06 -12.10 15.45
C PHE A 268 -4.62 -12.34 15.03
N ALA A 269 -3.67 -12.14 15.94
CA ALA A 269 -2.25 -12.33 15.67
C ALA A 269 -1.61 -13.28 16.68
N LEU A 270 -0.64 -14.03 16.20
CA LEU A 270 0.22 -14.88 17.03
C LEU A 270 1.40 -14.04 17.59
N PRO A 271 1.79 -14.23 18.87
CA PRO A 271 1.42 -15.35 19.76
C PRO A 271 0.23 -15.15 20.69
N GLY A 272 -0.75 -14.32 20.43
CA GLY A 272 -1.93 -14.29 21.29
C GLY A 272 -2.53 -12.89 21.46
N MET A 273 -2.59 -12.15 20.37
CA MET A 273 -3.18 -10.82 20.35
C MET A 273 -4.51 -10.84 19.57
N THR A 274 -5.52 -10.19 20.12
CA THR A 274 -6.79 -9.95 19.45
C THR A 274 -7.13 -8.46 19.46
N ALA A 275 -7.62 -7.96 18.35
CA ALA A 275 -8.10 -6.59 18.24
C ALA A 275 -9.43 -6.55 17.48
N ALA A 276 -10.36 -5.75 17.94
CA ALA A 276 -11.58 -5.45 17.22
C ALA A 276 -11.75 -3.94 17.14
N ASN A 277 -12.13 -3.44 15.97
CA ASN A 277 -12.36 -2.03 15.72
C ASN A 277 -13.71 -1.84 15.03
N VAL A 278 -14.47 -0.87 15.52
CA VAL A 278 -15.66 -0.34 14.86
C VAL A 278 -15.40 1.13 14.55
N SER A 279 -15.59 1.52 13.32
CA SER A 279 -15.38 2.88 12.87
C SER A 279 -16.64 3.42 12.19
N TRP A 280 -17.00 4.66 12.53
CA TRP A 280 -18.05 5.43 11.87
C TRP A 280 -17.42 6.62 11.17
N TYR A 281 -17.76 6.80 9.91
CA TYR A 281 -17.24 7.86 9.07
C TYR A 281 -18.27 8.96 8.95
N LEU A 282 -17.96 10.11 9.53
CA LEU A 282 -18.80 11.30 9.54
C LEU A 282 -18.21 12.35 8.56
N PRO A 283 -19.03 13.30 8.09
CA PRO A 283 -18.54 14.41 7.28
C PRO A 283 -17.38 15.17 7.91
N ASP A 284 -17.45 15.38 9.22
CA ASP A 284 -16.48 16.17 9.97
C ASP A 284 -15.35 15.33 10.61
N GLY A 285 -15.31 14.03 10.34
CA GLY A 285 -14.26 13.17 10.88
C GLY A 285 -14.62 11.69 10.99
N GLN A 286 -13.81 10.97 11.75
CA GLN A 286 -14.00 9.55 12.02
C GLN A 286 -14.12 9.31 13.52
N LEU A 287 -15.18 8.64 13.94
CA LEU A 287 -15.24 8.02 15.26
C LEU A 287 -14.77 6.58 15.16
N SER A 288 -13.89 6.18 16.04
CA SER A 288 -13.36 4.81 16.06
C SER A 288 -13.30 4.32 17.51
N ALA A 289 -13.88 3.14 17.74
CA ALA A 289 -13.76 2.41 18.99
C ALA A 289 -12.92 1.16 18.73
N THR A 290 -11.84 1.00 19.48
CA THR A 290 -10.95 -0.16 19.37
C THR A 290 -10.87 -0.85 20.72
N VAL A 291 -11.09 -2.16 20.70
CA VAL A 291 -10.84 -3.05 21.85
C VAL A 291 -9.67 -3.93 21.49
N PHE A 292 -8.73 -4.03 22.41
CA PHE A 292 -7.49 -4.78 22.24
C PHE A 292 -7.26 -5.65 23.47
N SER A 293 -6.82 -6.89 23.24
CA SER A 293 -6.41 -7.82 24.29
C SER A 293 -5.16 -8.58 23.84
N GLU A 294 -4.22 -8.72 24.74
CA GLU A 294 -3.00 -9.49 24.59
C GLU A 294 -3.01 -10.58 25.67
N PHE A 295 -2.71 -11.85 25.27
CA PHE A 295 -2.71 -13.02 26.15
C PHE A 295 -1.31 -13.59 26.30
#